data_11e90e2b31765abac01dba75ce2a08c7
#
_entry.id   11e90e2b31765abac01dba75ce2a08c7
#
_cell.length_a   1.000
_cell.length_b   1.000
_cell.length_c   1.000
_cell.angle_alpha   90.00
_cell.angle_beta   90.00
_cell.angle_gamma   90.00
#
_symmetry.space_group_name_H-M   'P 1'
#
loop_
_entity.id
_entity.type
_entity.pdbx_description
1 polymer ?
#
loop_
_entity_poly.entity_id
_entity_poly.type
_entity_poly.pdbx_seq_one_letter_code
_entity_poly.pdbx_strand_id
1 'polypeptide(L)'
;MNKEEKKFEKLRKKILKRALIDINTYGLNKNMLIQSAINCNLSEGVLGRLFPDGIYELKQYFFNDIDKQMLKNINKTKSNNIRIRDKIYNGVIIRLELFTKDKNAIKHIFVSEASTPIKSFKNLWNTSDLIWKSAGDISTDYNHYTKRLLLSWVYLSTLLCWFNDKTKNANETKLFLNRRIDEVLEFGKKSSIIKSKISNFSIFNKLIKILKELKSIKV
;
A
#
# COMPACT_ATOMS: atom_id res chain seq x y z
N MET A 1 0.53 -24.24 -8.52
CA MET A 1 0.77 -24.26 -7.05
C MET A 1 0.54 -25.68 -6.56
N ASN A 2 1.57 -26.30 -6.03
CA ASN A 2 1.53 -27.68 -5.57
C ASN A 2 0.77 -27.78 -4.21
N LYS A 3 0.51 -29.01 -3.72
CA LYS A 3 -0.26 -29.27 -2.48
C LYS A 3 0.45 -28.69 -1.23
N GLU A 4 1.78 -28.74 -1.22
CA GLU A 4 2.60 -28.20 -0.12
C GLU A 4 2.60 -26.67 -0.11
N GLU A 5 2.74 -26.03 -1.27
CA GLU A 5 2.64 -24.57 -1.39
C GLU A 5 1.28 -24.05 -0.93
N LYS A 6 0.20 -24.75 -1.26
CA LYS A 6 -1.16 -24.40 -0.77
C LYS A 6 -1.27 -24.50 0.74
N LYS A 7 -0.67 -25.55 1.35
CA LYS A 7 -0.63 -25.73 2.81
C LYS A 7 0.17 -24.62 3.47
N PHE A 8 1.34 -24.28 2.92
CA PHE A 8 2.22 -23.21 3.39
C PHE A 8 1.50 -21.85 3.38
N GLU A 9 0.89 -21.50 2.26
CA GLU A 9 0.12 -20.27 2.11
C GLU A 9 -1.08 -20.19 3.07
N LYS A 10 -1.76 -21.31 3.30
CA LYS A 10 -2.86 -21.39 4.27
C LYS A 10 -2.39 -21.10 5.70
N LEU A 11 -1.21 -21.61 6.08
CA LEU A 11 -0.62 -21.36 7.40
C LEU A 11 -0.18 -19.92 7.56
N ARG A 12 0.48 -19.33 6.56
CA ARG A 12 0.84 -17.90 6.56
C ARG A 12 -0.39 -17.01 6.75
N LYS A 13 -1.47 -17.28 6.04
CA LYS A 13 -2.74 -16.56 6.22
C LYS A 13 -3.33 -16.73 7.61
N LYS A 14 -3.25 -17.94 8.19
CA LYS A 14 -3.74 -18.20 9.54
C LYS A 14 -2.97 -17.36 10.57
N ILE A 15 -1.63 -17.34 10.48
CA ILE A 15 -0.79 -16.53 11.36
C ILE A 15 -1.06 -15.04 11.14
N LEU A 16 -1.12 -14.54 9.90
CA LEU A 16 -1.40 -13.13 9.62
C LEU A 16 -2.72 -12.68 10.27
N LYS A 17 -3.81 -13.45 10.09
CA LYS A 17 -5.10 -13.12 10.71
C LYS A 17 -5.02 -13.04 12.22
N ARG A 18 -4.29 -13.96 12.85
CA ARG A 18 -4.09 -13.96 14.29
C ARG A 18 -3.22 -12.79 14.74
N ALA A 19 -2.13 -12.51 14.03
CA ALA A 19 -1.24 -11.39 14.30
C ALA A 19 -1.95 -10.04 14.26
N LEU A 20 -2.88 -9.81 13.33
CA LEU A 20 -3.67 -8.58 13.27
C LEU A 20 -4.54 -8.37 14.53
N ILE A 21 -4.95 -9.45 15.20
CA ILE A 21 -5.64 -9.37 16.49
C ILE A 21 -4.64 -9.10 17.61
N ASP A 22 -3.57 -9.88 17.65
CA ASP A 22 -2.58 -9.89 18.73
C ASP A 22 -1.74 -8.62 18.79
N ILE A 23 -1.55 -7.91 17.66
CA ILE A 23 -0.89 -6.59 17.59
C ILE A 23 -1.53 -5.58 18.56
N ASN A 24 -2.85 -5.62 18.73
CA ASN A 24 -3.55 -4.68 19.64
C ASN A 24 -3.21 -4.90 21.10
N THR A 25 -2.81 -6.12 21.48
CA THR A 25 -2.48 -6.50 22.87
C THR A 25 -0.98 -6.40 23.15
N TYR A 26 -0.16 -6.91 22.23
CA TYR A 26 1.28 -7.08 22.43
C TYR A 26 2.14 -6.05 21.67
N GLY A 27 1.52 -5.22 20.83
CA GLY A 27 2.24 -4.37 19.87
C GLY A 27 2.90 -5.18 18.75
N LEU A 28 3.54 -4.49 17.79
CA LEU A 28 4.20 -5.12 16.65
C LEU A 28 5.66 -5.47 16.98
N ASN A 29 5.89 -6.64 17.54
CA ASN A 29 7.22 -7.12 17.94
C ASN A 29 7.37 -8.65 17.79
N LYS A 30 8.58 -9.16 17.98
CA LYS A 30 8.89 -10.59 17.86
C LYS A 30 8.03 -11.46 18.79
N ASN A 31 7.81 -11.02 20.02
CA ASN A 31 7.02 -11.78 20.99
C ASN A 31 5.56 -11.92 20.54
N MET A 32 4.96 -10.85 20.00
CA MET A 32 3.64 -10.91 19.40
C MET A 32 3.55 -11.98 18.31
N LEU A 33 4.57 -12.04 17.42
CA LEU A 33 4.56 -13.01 16.33
C LEU A 33 4.67 -14.46 16.84
N ILE A 34 5.48 -14.70 17.87
CA ILE A 34 5.59 -16.01 18.56
C ILE A 34 4.23 -16.37 19.21
N GLN A 35 3.61 -15.45 19.94
CA GLN A 35 2.30 -15.68 20.55
C GLN A 35 1.22 -15.98 19.50
N SER A 36 1.26 -15.28 18.37
CA SER A 36 0.34 -15.54 17.25
C SER A 36 0.51 -16.96 16.68
N ALA A 37 1.74 -17.46 16.61
CA ALA A 37 2.00 -18.84 16.18
C ALA A 37 1.48 -19.86 17.21
N ILE A 38 1.75 -19.65 18.52
CA ILE A 38 1.25 -20.48 19.62
C ILE A 38 -0.27 -20.51 19.60
N ASN A 39 -0.92 -19.36 19.47
CA ASN A 39 -2.40 -19.24 19.37
C ASN A 39 -2.97 -19.93 18.10
N CYS A 40 -2.11 -20.22 17.13
CA CYS A 40 -2.45 -21.01 15.95
C CYS A 40 -2.13 -22.50 16.10
N ASN A 41 -1.66 -22.95 17.26
CA ASN A 41 -1.12 -24.30 17.52
C ASN A 41 0.06 -24.66 16.61
N LEU A 42 0.99 -23.71 16.42
CA LEU A 42 2.21 -23.88 15.62
C LEU A 42 3.43 -23.67 16.50
N SER A 43 4.46 -24.51 16.32
CA SER A 43 5.75 -24.35 17.00
C SER A 43 6.58 -23.20 16.41
N GLU A 44 7.54 -22.69 17.18
CA GLU A 44 8.50 -21.69 16.71
C GLU A 44 9.32 -22.14 15.49
N GLY A 45 9.66 -23.43 15.41
CA GLY A 45 10.36 -23.99 14.24
C GLY A 45 9.52 -23.92 12.96
N VAL A 46 8.20 -24.09 13.07
CA VAL A 46 7.27 -23.89 11.94
C VAL A 46 7.16 -22.41 11.61
N LEU A 47 7.06 -21.55 12.63
CA LEU A 47 7.02 -20.10 12.45
C LEU A 47 8.26 -19.60 11.71
N GLY A 48 9.48 -20.03 12.11
CA GLY A 48 10.73 -19.63 11.47
C GLY A 48 10.82 -20.05 9.99
N ARG A 49 10.16 -21.15 9.58
CA ARG A 49 10.04 -21.54 8.17
C ARG A 49 9.01 -20.72 7.41
N LEU A 50 7.92 -20.31 8.07
CA LEU A 50 6.86 -19.51 7.44
C LEU A 50 7.23 -18.03 7.31
N PHE A 51 7.99 -17.49 8.26
CA PHE A 51 8.42 -16.09 8.31
C PHE A 51 9.88 -16.00 8.78
N PRO A 52 10.86 -16.41 7.94
CA PRO A 52 12.28 -16.40 8.31
C PRO A 52 12.78 -15.02 8.72
N ASP A 53 12.32 -13.94 8.08
CA ASP A 53 12.64 -12.56 8.43
C ASP A 53 11.68 -11.96 9.49
N GLY A 54 10.89 -12.81 10.16
CA GLY A 54 10.01 -12.44 11.27
C GLY A 54 9.01 -11.35 10.92
N ILE A 55 8.98 -10.26 11.70
CA ILE A 55 8.04 -9.14 11.55
C ILE A 55 8.18 -8.45 10.18
N TYR A 56 9.39 -8.34 9.66
CA TYR A 56 9.59 -7.72 8.35
C TYR A 56 8.85 -8.50 7.26
N GLU A 57 9.03 -9.81 7.23
CA GLU A 57 8.35 -10.65 6.24
C GLU A 57 6.84 -10.73 6.47
N LEU A 58 6.38 -10.74 7.73
CA LEU A 58 4.95 -10.66 8.03
C LEU A 58 4.34 -9.38 7.43
N LYS A 59 5.00 -8.22 7.56
CA LYS A 59 4.55 -6.96 6.98
C LYS A 59 4.52 -7.01 5.44
N GLN A 60 5.57 -7.55 4.81
CA GLN A 60 5.59 -7.69 3.35
C GLN A 60 4.48 -8.63 2.87
N TYR A 61 4.27 -9.73 3.57
CA TYR A 61 3.19 -10.66 3.27
C TYR A 61 1.81 -9.99 3.40
N PHE A 62 1.60 -9.21 4.45
CA PHE A 62 0.40 -8.41 4.66
C PHE A 62 0.16 -7.44 3.49
N PHE A 63 1.14 -6.61 3.11
CA PHE A 63 0.97 -5.65 2.02
C PHE A 63 0.69 -6.35 0.68
N ASN A 64 1.39 -7.46 0.40
CA ASN A 64 1.16 -8.25 -0.81
C ASN A 64 -0.24 -8.89 -0.84
N ASP A 65 -0.74 -9.38 0.30
CA ASP A 65 -2.09 -9.97 0.37
C ASP A 65 -3.17 -8.89 0.17
N ILE A 66 -3.01 -7.73 0.77
CA ILE A 66 -3.91 -6.57 0.56
C ILE A 66 -3.89 -6.11 -0.90
N ASP A 67 -2.72 -6.03 -1.53
CA ASP A 67 -2.60 -5.64 -2.94
C ASP A 67 -3.32 -6.63 -3.86
N LYS A 68 -3.18 -7.95 -3.61
CA LYS A 68 -3.92 -8.99 -4.34
C LYS A 68 -5.43 -8.86 -4.16
N GLN A 69 -5.90 -8.61 -2.93
CA GLN A 69 -7.33 -8.42 -2.65
C GLN A 69 -7.86 -7.15 -3.31
N MET A 70 -7.12 -6.04 -3.26
CA MET A 70 -7.45 -4.79 -3.93
C MET A 70 -7.63 -5.00 -5.43
N LEU A 71 -6.67 -5.62 -6.10
CA LEU A 71 -6.74 -5.89 -7.55
C LEU A 71 -7.93 -6.80 -7.89
N LYS A 72 -8.20 -7.83 -7.08
CA LYS A 72 -9.36 -8.70 -7.26
C LYS A 72 -10.67 -7.90 -7.19
N ASN A 73 -10.79 -6.98 -6.23
CA ASN A 73 -12.00 -6.16 -6.07
C ASN A 73 -12.13 -5.12 -7.19
N ILE A 74 -11.03 -4.46 -7.60
CA ILE A 74 -11.03 -3.55 -8.76
C ILE A 74 -11.52 -4.28 -10.01
N ASN A 75 -11.04 -5.51 -10.25
CA ASN A 75 -11.43 -6.28 -11.43
C ASN A 75 -12.90 -6.69 -11.44
N LYS A 76 -13.52 -6.86 -10.27
CA LYS A 76 -14.96 -7.13 -10.17
C LYS A 76 -15.84 -5.92 -10.51
N THR A 77 -15.33 -4.72 -10.27
CA THR A 77 -16.06 -3.45 -10.48
C THR A 77 -15.68 -2.78 -11.81
N LYS A 78 -14.88 -3.44 -12.66
CA LYS A 78 -14.50 -2.90 -13.97
C LYS A 78 -15.73 -2.58 -14.83
N SER A 79 -15.87 -1.29 -15.15
CA SER A 79 -16.77 -0.78 -16.20
C SER A 79 -15.92 -0.01 -17.20
N ASN A 80 -16.20 -0.21 -18.50
CA ASN A 80 -15.40 0.38 -19.58
C ASN A 80 -15.53 1.92 -19.65
N ASN A 81 -16.58 2.50 -19.09
CA ASN A 81 -16.90 3.94 -19.22
C ASN A 81 -16.53 4.78 -17.99
N ILE A 82 -15.74 4.25 -17.05
CA ILE A 82 -15.31 5.00 -15.87
C ILE A 82 -14.08 5.85 -16.20
N ARG A 83 -14.11 7.15 -15.83
CA ARG A 83 -12.95 8.06 -16.01
C ARG A 83 -11.75 7.58 -15.21
N ILE A 84 -10.54 7.85 -15.69
CA ILE A 84 -9.27 7.49 -15.01
C ILE A 84 -9.26 8.02 -13.57
N ARG A 85 -9.72 9.27 -13.35
CA ARG A 85 -9.87 9.88 -12.03
C ARG A 85 -10.65 8.98 -11.06
N ASP A 86 -11.79 8.50 -11.51
CA ASP A 86 -12.69 7.71 -10.68
C ASP A 86 -12.14 6.28 -10.45
N LYS A 87 -11.40 5.74 -11.42
CA LYS A 87 -10.66 4.47 -11.23
C LYS A 87 -9.58 4.60 -10.15
N ILE A 88 -8.83 5.71 -10.14
CA ILE A 88 -7.83 6.01 -9.11
C ILE A 88 -8.49 6.17 -7.73
N TYR A 89 -9.56 6.97 -7.66
CA TYR A 89 -10.35 7.14 -6.44
C TYR A 89 -10.82 5.79 -5.89
N ASN A 90 -11.45 4.97 -6.72
CA ASN A 90 -11.96 3.65 -6.34
C ASN A 90 -10.82 2.72 -5.87
N GLY A 91 -9.66 2.74 -6.52
CA GLY A 91 -8.51 1.96 -6.11
C GLY A 91 -8.05 2.27 -4.69
N VAL A 92 -7.98 3.55 -4.33
CA VAL A 92 -7.63 3.98 -2.97
C VAL A 92 -8.73 3.60 -1.96
N ILE A 93 -10.01 3.85 -2.29
CA ILE A 93 -11.14 3.52 -1.40
C ILE A 93 -11.22 2.01 -1.14
N ILE A 94 -11.15 1.18 -2.17
CA ILE A 94 -11.16 -0.29 -2.03
C ILE A 94 -10.06 -0.75 -1.07
N ARG A 95 -8.86 -0.15 -1.16
CA ARG A 95 -7.76 -0.49 -0.25
C ARG A 95 -8.06 -0.10 1.20
N LEU A 96 -8.62 1.08 1.44
CA LEU A 96 -8.99 1.53 2.79
C LEU A 96 -10.14 0.67 3.37
N GLU A 97 -11.08 0.26 2.55
CA GLU A 97 -12.16 -0.64 2.96
C GLU A 97 -11.63 -2.01 3.42
N LEU A 98 -10.59 -2.53 2.76
CA LEU A 98 -9.91 -3.76 3.20
C LEU A 98 -9.25 -3.62 4.58
N PHE A 99 -8.91 -2.40 5.00
CA PHE A 99 -8.31 -2.11 6.29
C PHE A 99 -9.33 -1.91 7.43
N THR A 100 -10.61 -1.73 7.11
CA THR A 100 -11.61 -1.22 8.08
C THR A 100 -11.76 -2.11 9.31
N LYS A 101 -11.67 -3.44 9.14
CA LYS A 101 -11.84 -4.41 10.25
C LYS A 101 -10.69 -4.38 11.25
N ASP A 102 -9.49 -4.01 10.80
CA ASP A 102 -8.25 -4.13 11.56
C ASP A 102 -7.57 -2.77 11.74
N LYS A 103 -8.35 -1.66 11.75
CA LYS A 103 -7.87 -0.27 11.71
C LYS A 103 -6.75 0.02 12.72
N ASN A 104 -6.87 -0.45 13.95
CA ASN A 104 -5.85 -0.23 14.98
C ASN A 104 -4.56 -1.01 14.68
N ALA A 105 -4.67 -2.28 14.30
CA ALA A 105 -3.51 -3.09 13.93
C ALA A 105 -2.78 -2.49 12.71
N ILE A 106 -3.54 -2.01 11.72
CA ILE A 106 -3.02 -1.31 10.55
C ILE A 106 -2.25 -0.04 10.97
N LYS A 107 -2.78 0.73 11.92
CA LYS A 107 -2.09 1.91 12.46
C LYS A 107 -0.75 1.54 13.07
N HIS A 108 -0.67 0.46 13.86
CA HIS A 108 0.61 -0.04 14.41
C HIS A 108 1.61 -0.42 13.31
N ILE A 109 1.15 -1.11 12.26
CA ILE A 109 1.99 -1.47 11.10
C ILE A 109 2.54 -0.21 10.44
N PHE A 110 1.70 0.78 10.12
CA PHE A 110 2.14 2.00 9.45
C PHE A 110 3.04 2.89 10.32
N VAL A 111 2.80 2.97 11.63
CA VAL A 111 3.71 3.68 12.56
C VAL A 111 5.08 3.00 12.58
N SER A 112 5.14 1.66 12.56
CA SER A 112 6.42 0.94 12.50
C SER A 112 7.19 1.16 11.20
N GLU A 113 6.49 1.49 10.12
CA GLU A 113 7.11 1.81 8.82
C GLU A 113 7.89 3.13 8.88
N ALA A 114 7.56 4.07 9.78
CA ALA A 114 8.29 5.34 9.94
C ALA A 114 9.78 5.14 10.29
N SER A 115 10.13 4.02 10.91
CA SER A 115 11.53 3.66 11.23
C SER A 115 12.33 3.17 10.01
N THR A 116 11.66 2.86 8.88
CA THR A 116 12.28 2.37 7.65
C THR A 116 11.77 3.11 6.42
N PRO A 117 12.04 4.43 6.29
CA PRO A 117 11.36 5.31 5.33
C PRO A 117 11.53 4.88 3.85
N ILE A 118 12.69 4.34 3.50
CA ILE A 118 12.96 3.88 2.12
C ILE A 118 12.09 2.66 1.76
N LYS A 119 12.01 1.68 2.68
CA LYS A 119 11.19 0.47 2.47
C LYS A 119 9.71 0.81 2.45
N SER A 120 9.29 1.70 3.32
CA SER A 120 7.91 2.19 3.41
C SER A 120 7.47 2.92 2.15
N PHE A 121 8.35 3.78 1.61
CA PHE A 121 8.11 4.44 0.34
C PHE A 121 7.97 3.42 -0.81
N LYS A 122 8.78 2.35 -0.83
CA LYS A 122 8.65 1.27 -1.81
C LYS A 122 7.27 0.62 -1.77
N ASN A 123 6.71 0.37 -0.59
CA ASN A 123 5.37 -0.20 -0.42
C ASN A 123 4.29 0.76 -0.96
N LEU A 124 4.37 2.06 -0.64
CA LEU A 124 3.45 3.09 -1.17
C LEU A 124 3.54 3.19 -2.70
N TRP A 125 4.75 3.18 -3.22
CA TRP A 125 5.01 3.20 -4.66
C TRP A 125 4.41 1.99 -5.37
N ASN A 126 4.64 0.78 -4.85
CA ASN A 126 4.10 -0.45 -5.43
C ASN A 126 2.58 -0.43 -5.49
N THR A 127 1.93 -0.01 -4.40
CA THR A 127 0.47 0.16 -4.37
C THR A 127 -0.01 1.17 -5.42
N SER A 128 0.67 2.31 -5.51
CA SER A 128 0.34 3.36 -6.49
C SER A 128 0.52 2.87 -7.94
N ASP A 129 1.57 2.09 -8.19
CA ASP A 129 1.82 1.47 -9.50
C ASP A 129 0.71 0.48 -9.88
N LEU A 130 0.28 -0.36 -8.94
CA LEU A 130 -0.82 -1.31 -9.15
C LEU A 130 -2.14 -0.60 -9.46
N ILE A 131 -2.45 0.49 -8.73
CA ILE A 131 -3.66 1.29 -8.97
C ILE A 131 -3.61 1.93 -10.36
N TRP A 132 -2.48 2.54 -10.75
CA TRP A 132 -2.32 3.15 -12.08
C TRP A 132 -2.41 2.12 -13.20
N LYS A 133 -1.76 0.97 -13.07
CA LYS A 133 -1.85 -0.13 -14.03
C LYS A 133 -3.28 -0.65 -14.17
N SER A 134 -4.00 -0.79 -13.05
CA SER A 134 -5.40 -1.22 -13.07
C SER A 134 -6.33 -0.20 -13.72
N ALA A 135 -5.98 1.09 -13.66
CA ALA A 135 -6.68 2.17 -14.34
C ALA A 135 -6.41 2.25 -15.86
N GLY A 136 -5.43 1.45 -16.35
CA GLY A 136 -5.06 1.39 -17.78
C GLY A 136 -3.87 2.28 -18.14
N ASP A 137 -3.05 2.69 -17.18
CA ASP A 137 -1.85 3.47 -17.45
C ASP A 137 -0.73 2.62 -18.08
N ILE A 138 -0.27 3.00 -19.26
CA ILE A 138 0.81 2.37 -20.03
C ILE A 138 2.06 3.24 -20.14
N SER A 139 2.11 4.36 -19.43
CA SER A 139 3.25 5.28 -19.51
C SER A 139 4.54 4.63 -19.04
N THR A 140 5.64 4.90 -19.75
CA THR A 140 6.99 4.38 -19.45
C THR A 140 8.01 5.49 -19.25
N ASP A 141 7.61 6.72 -19.60
CA ASP A 141 8.42 7.94 -19.57
C ASP A 141 8.40 8.64 -18.19
N TYR A 142 8.77 9.91 -18.17
CA TYR A 142 8.69 10.79 -17.00
C TYR A 142 7.31 10.77 -16.31
N ASN A 143 6.23 10.68 -17.08
CA ASN A 143 4.86 10.64 -16.52
C ASN A 143 4.64 9.40 -15.67
N HIS A 144 5.31 8.28 -16.00
CA HIS A 144 5.27 7.06 -15.18
C HIS A 144 5.65 7.34 -13.73
N TYR A 145 6.79 7.99 -13.53
CA TYR A 145 7.32 8.29 -12.19
C TYR A 145 6.49 9.34 -11.45
N THR A 146 6.14 10.42 -12.17
CA THR A 146 5.36 11.51 -11.59
C THR A 146 3.98 11.08 -11.11
N LYS A 147 3.26 10.30 -11.91
CA LYS A 147 1.93 9.78 -11.56
C LYS A 147 1.99 8.92 -10.29
N ARG A 148 2.96 8.01 -10.18
CA ARG A 148 3.11 7.13 -9.01
C ARG A 148 3.52 7.90 -7.77
N LEU A 149 4.43 8.85 -7.90
CA LEU A 149 4.85 9.71 -6.81
C LEU A 149 3.68 10.53 -6.26
N LEU A 150 2.94 11.21 -7.12
CA LEU A 150 1.78 12.01 -6.74
C LEU A 150 0.71 11.15 -6.08
N LEU A 151 0.40 9.97 -6.64
CA LEU A 151 -0.57 9.07 -6.03
C LEU A 151 -0.07 8.52 -4.69
N SER A 152 1.22 8.25 -4.52
CA SER A 152 1.79 7.84 -3.24
C SER A 152 1.57 8.88 -2.15
N TRP A 153 1.71 10.18 -2.47
CA TRP A 153 1.41 11.28 -1.57
C TRP A 153 -0.08 11.40 -1.27
N VAL A 154 -0.94 11.33 -2.29
CA VAL A 154 -2.40 11.35 -2.12
C VAL A 154 -2.84 10.19 -1.23
N TYR A 155 -2.33 8.98 -1.49
CA TYR A 155 -2.66 7.80 -0.71
C TYR A 155 -2.19 7.91 0.74
N LEU A 156 -0.93 8.30 0.98
CA LEU A 156 -0.39 8.48 2.34
C LEU A 156 -1.19 9.52 3.13
N SER A 157 -1.44 10.70 2.56
CA SER A 157 -2.21 11.75 3.23
C SER A 157 -3.65 11.32 3.51
N THR A 158 -4.27 10.59 2.59
CA THR A 158 -5.62 10.03 2.77
C THR A 158 -5.65 8.96 3.86
N LEU A 159 -4.61 8.11 3.93
CA LEU A 159 -4.48 7.11 4.99
C LEU A 159 -4.36 7.76 6.37
N LEU A 160 -3.58 8.84 6.50
CA LEU A 160 -3.47 9.61 7.75
C LEU A 160 -4.81 10.25 8.15
N CYS A 161 -5.56 10.80 7.20
CA CYS A 161 -6.91 11.28 7.42
C CYS A 161 -7.82 10.13 7.89
N TRP A 162 -7.78 8.98 7.21
CA TRP A 162 -8.60 7.82 7.54
C TRP A 162 -8.32 7.27 8.95
N PHE A 163 -7.09 7.28 9.44
CA PHE A 163 -6.80 6.85 10.82
C PHE A 163 -7.54 7.68 11.87
N ASN A 164 -7.81 8.95 11.59
CA ASN A 164 -8.48 9.86 12.51
C ASN A 164 -9.99 10.01 12.22
N ASP A 165 -10.46 9.53 11.07
CA ASP A 165 -11.85 9.63 10.66
C ASP A 165 -12.76 8.73 11.53
N LYS A 166 -13.72 9.36 12.20
CA LYS A 166 -14.75 8.72 13.02
C LYS A 166 -16.13 8.76 12.38
N THR A 167 -16.23 9.32 11.18
CA THR A 167 -17.50 9.46 10.49
C THR A 167 -18.00 8.12 9.94
N LYS A 168 -19.32 8.01 9.80
CA LYS A 168 -19.94 6.81 9.22
C LYS A 168 -19.41 6.58 7.80
N ASN A 169 -18.98 5.36 7.53
CA ASN A 169 -18.44 4.93 6.24
C ASN A 169 -17.20 5.74 5.76
N ALA A 170 -16.44 6.33 6.69
CA ALA A 170 -15.26 7.16 6.40
C ALA A 170 -15.58 8.29 5.40
N ASN A 171 -16.69 9.01 5.65
CA ASN A 171 -17.17 10.05 4.73
C ASN A 171 -16.20 11.23 4.63
N GLU A 172 -15.60 11.65 5.75
CA GLU A 172 -14.56 12.69 5.76
C GLU A 172 -13.36 12.31 4.91
N THR A 173 -12.89 11.06 5.04
CA THR A 173 -11.79 10.51 4.22
C THR A 173 -12.14 10.53 2.73
N LYS A 174 -13.36 10.17 2.36
CA LYS A 174 -13.82 10.18 0.97
C LYS A 174 -13.82 11.58 0.39
N LEU A 175 -14.31 12.58 1.15
CA LEU A 175 -14.28 13.98 0.75
C LEU A 175 -12.84 14.50 0.64
N PHE A 176 -11.97 14.14 1.60
CA PHE A 176 -10.55 14.48 1.58
C PHE A 176 -9.86 13.93 0.34
N LEU A 177 -10.04 12.64 0.03
CA LEU A 177 -9.45 11.99 -1.14
C LEU A 177 -9.90 12.67 -2.45
N ASN A 178 -11.18 13.01 -2.58
CA ASN A 178 -11.68 13.72 -3.75
C ASN A 178 -10.93 15.04 -3.97
N ARG A 179 -10.81 15.87 -2.91
CA ARG A 179 -10.06 17.14 -3.00
C ARG A 179 -8.59 16.93 -3.39
N ARG A 180 -7.91 15.95 -2.77
CA ARG A 180 -6.50 15.67 -3.10
C ARG A 180 -6.30 15.23 -4.55
N ILE A 181 -7.19 14.41 -5.09
CA ILE A 181 -7.14 14.01 -6.51
C ILE A 181 -7.35 15.23 -7.40
N ASP A 182 -8.34 16.07 -7.11
CA ASP A 182 -8.62 17.26 -7.91
C ASP A 182 -7.46 18.25 -7.92
N GLU A 183 -6.83 18.49 -6.76
CA GLU A 183 -5.62 19.34 -6.65
C GLU A 183 -4.46 18.80 -7.51
N VAL A 184 -4.22 17.49 -7.49
CA VAL A 184 -3.16 16.86 -8.31
C VAL A 184 -3.47 17.00 -9.80
N LEU A 185 -4.74 16.87 -10.21
CA LEU A 185 -5.15 17.05 -11.60
C LEU A 185 -5.01 18.50 -12.06
N GLU A 186 -5.37 19.45 -11.22
CA GLU A 186 -5.16 20.87 -11.52
C GLU A 186 -3.68 21.24 -11.63
N PHE A 187 -2.86 20.72 -10.70
CA PHE A 187 -1.40 20.87 -10.77
C PHE A 187 -0.85 20.27 -12.06
N GLY A 188 -1.31 19.11 -12.48
CA GLY A 188 -0.92 18.46 -13.72
C GLY A 188 -1.25 19.31 -14.96
N LYS A 189 -2.42 19.95 -14.99
CA LYS A 189 -2.83 20.88 -16.07
C LYS A 189 -1.96 22.15 -16.08
N LYS A 190 -1.72 22.73 -14.91
CA LYS A 190 -0.85 23.94 -14.77
C LYS A 190 0.60 23.62 -15.07
N SER A 191 1.10 22.44 -14.69
CA SER A 191 2.49 22.04 -14.94
C SER A 191 2.78 21.76 -16.41
N SER A 192 1.77 21.44 -17.23
CA SER A 192 1.96 21.37 -18.68
C SER A 192 2.32 22.73 -19.30
N ILE A 193 1.84 23.81 -18.69
CA ILE A 193 2.19 25.20 -19.05
C ILE A 193 3.59 25.57 -18.50
N ILE A 194 3.96 24.99 -17.35
CA ILE A 194 5.24 25.24 -16.68
C ILE A 194 6.37 24.34 -17.25
N LYS A 195 6.06 23.22 -17.91
CA LYS A 195 7.07 22.32 -18.52
C LYS A 195 8.03 23.04 -19.48
N SER A 196 7.59 24.10 -20.13
CA SER A 196 8.47 24.96 -20.94
C SER A 196 9.47 25.79 -20.13
N LYS A 197 9.28 25.91 -18.80
CA LYS A 197 10.15 26.70 -17.89
C LYS A 197 10.90 25.86 -16.84
N ILE A 198 10.59 24.58 -16.66
CA ILE A 198 11.17 23.72 -15.59
C ILE A 198 12.12 22.64 -16.15
N SER A 199 12.71 22.82 -17.32
CA SER A 199 13.81 21.94 -17.79
C SER A 199 15.03 21.90 -16.85
N ASN A 200 15.10 22.79 -15.84
CA ASN A 200 16.21 22.96 -14.92
C ASN A 200 15.93 22.54 -13.46
N PHE A 201 14.90 21.73 -13.15
CA PHE A 201 14.62 21.39 -11.77
C PHE A 201 15.47 20.20 -11.27
N SER A 202 16.68 20.51 -10.85
CA SER A 202 17.73 19.58 -10.33
C SER A 202 17.23 18.63 -9.22
N ILE A 203 16.31 19.08 -8.36
CA ILE A 203 15.77 18.29 -7.24
C ILE A 203 14.90 17.15 -7.77
N PHE A 204 14.10 17.37 -8.80
CA PHE A 204 13.21 16.37 -9.39
C PHE A 204 14.01 15.29 -10.13
N ASN A 205 15.08 15.66 -10.82
CA ASN A 205 15.98 14.71 -11.47
C ASN A 205 16.73 13.85 -10.45
N LYS A 206 17.12 14.42 -9.28
CA LYS A 206 17.70 13.66 -8.17
C LYS A 206 16.68 12.65 -7.58
N LEU A 207 15.42 13.04 -7.38
CA LEU A 207 14.36 12.17 -6.91
C LEU A 207 14.11 11.01 -7.88
N ILE A 208 14.04 11.29 -9.19
CA ILE A 208 13.87 10.24 -10.21
C ILE A 208 15.09 9.29 -10.22
N LYS A 209 16.31 9.80 -10.05
CA LYS A 209 17.51 8.97 -9.95
C LYS A 209 17.43 8.03 -8.75
N ILE A 210 17.06 8.54 -7.57
CA ILE A 210 16.85 7.75 -6.36
C ILE A 210 15.75 6.68 -6.57
N LEU A 211 14.65 7.04 -7.23
CA LEU A 211 13.56 6.10 -7.53
C LEU A 211 13.99 5.00 -8.50
N LYS A 212 14.82 5.31 -9.49
CA LYS A 212 15.39 4.31 -10.40
C LYS A 212 16.35 3.37 -9.68
N GLU A 213 17.20 3.89 -8.80
CA GLU A 213 18.11 3.11 -7.97
C GLU A 213 17.35 2.20 -7.00
N LEU A 214 16.26 2.69 -6.38
CA LEU A 214 15.37 1.86 -5.54
C LEU A 214 14.68 0.72 -6.32
N LYS A 215 14.41 0.93 -7.62
CA LYS A 215 13.84 -0.12 -8.50
C LYS A 215 14.88 -1.17 -8.91
N SER A 216 16.16 -0.79 -8.97
CA SER A 216 17.26 -1.70 -9.34
C SER A 216 17.77 -2.55 -8.17
N ILE A 217 17.46 -2.19 -6.93
CA ILE A 217 17.74 -3.02 -5.75
C ILE A 217 16.73 -4.19 -5.75
N LYS A 218 17.03 -5.21 -6.57
CA LYS A 218 16.43 -6.53 -6.43
C LYS A 218 16.91 -7.11 -5.10
N VAL A 219 15.99 -7.35 -4.17
CA VAL A 219 16.18 -8.29 -3.06
C VAL A 219 15.88 -9.67 -3.57
#